data_09d68747b1ffa6711f68d33fdc3d6fef
#
_entry.id   09d68747b1ffa6711f68d33fdc3d6fef
#
_cell.length_a   1.000
_cell.length_b   1.000
_cell.length_c   1.000
_cell.angle_alpha   90.00
_cell.angle_beta   90.00
_cell.angle_gamma   90.00
#
_symmetry.space_group_name_H-M   'P 1'
#
loop_
_entity.id
_entity.type
_entity.pdbx_description
1 polymer ?
#
loop_
_entity_poly.entity_id
_entity_poly.type
_entity_poly.pdbx_seq_one_letter_code
_entity_poly.pdbx_strand_id
1 'polypeptide(L)'
;ESAMSIRKRAAAALAALLGLCVLLAILVMACAPRTETADVAILMYHAFTEDEADTGSLCTPASEFARQLSALRDAGYTSVDYADLIEFVNGDGKLPEKPLLISIDDGYQNNLDLAAPLLEKYGFCANIAVIGVSIGHTTYKDTDIPITPHFSLEDARPWIERGVLTVTTHSYDMHQVTAVDGAGCRR
;
A
#
# COMPACT_ATOMS: atom_id res chain seq x y z
N GLU A 1 41.80 9.48 59.34
CA GLU A 1 41.90 9.64 57.84
C GLU A 1 41.87 11.14 57.53
N SER A 2 42.86 11.61 56.77
CA SER A 2 42.96 13.02 56.41
C SER A 2 41.74 13.44 55.54
N ALA A 3 41.17 14.63 55.86
CA ALA A 3 40.06 15.23 55.08
C ALA A 3 40.36 15.30 53.58
N MET A 4 41.60 15.36 53.18
CA MET A 4 42.08 15.32 51.78
C MET A 4 41.93 13.94 51.11
N SER A 5 42.04 12.84 51.90
CA SER A 5 41.80 11.46 51.37
C SER A 5 40.31 11.22 51.05
N ILE A 6 39.43 11.71 51.92
CA ILE A 6 37.97 11.60 51.74
C ILE A 6 37.54 12.39 50.50
N ARG A 7 38.04 13.60 50.31
CA ARG A 7 37.74 14.42 49.10
C ARG A 7 38.21 13.77 47.81
N LYS A 8 39.39 13.13 47.79
CA LYS A 8 39.90 12.42 46.63
C LYS A 8 39.04 11.19 46.28
N ARG A 9 38.61 10.41 47.29
CA ARG A 9 37.70 9.26 47.10
C ARG A 9 36.34 9.69 46.62
N ALA A 10 35.77 10.78 47.16
CA ALA A 10 34.50 11.33 46.70
C ALA A 10 34.57 11.83 45.25
N ALA A 11 35.64 12.51 44.85
CA ALA A 11 35.85 12.96 43.47
C ALA A 11 36.00 11.79 42.50
N ALA A 12 36.73 10.74 42.88
CA ALA A 12 36.87 9.53 42.08
C ALA A 12 35.50 8.78 41.90
N ALA A 13 34.72 8.68 42.98
CA ALA A 13 33.38 8.08 42.92
C ALA A 13 32.44 8.89 42.03
N LEU A 14 32.47 10.22 42.13
CA LEU A 14 31.66 11.09 41.25
C LEU A 14 32.07 10.96 39.79
N ALA A 15 33.36 10.91 39.48
CA ALA A 15 33.86 10.71 38.11
C ALA A 15 33.46 9.34 37.55
N ALA A 16 33.50 8.28 38.37
CA ALA A 16 33.03 6.94 37.96
C ALA A 16 31.54 6.92 37.70
N LEU A 17 30.74 7.59 38.55
CA LEU A 17 29.28 7.71 38.36
C LEU A 17 28.94 8.47 37.08
N LEU A 18 29.60 9.58 36.81
CA LEU A 18 29.44 10.35 35.58
C LEU A 18 29.81 9.53 34.35
N GLY A 19 30.92 8.79 34.42
CA GLY A 19 31.33 7.87 33.34
C GLY A 19 30.29 6.78 33.05
N LEU A 20 29.71 6.20 34.13
CA LEU A 20 28.64 5.21 34.00
C LEU A 20 27.36 5.82 33.40
N CYS A 21 26.98 7.04 33.83
CA CYS A 21 25.81 7.73 33.26
C CYS A 21 26.00 8.03 31.76
N VAL A 22 27.20 8.48 31.36
CA VAL A 22 27.50 8.72 29.93
C VAL A 22 27.46 7.41 29.13
N LEU A 23 28.04 6.34 29.69
CA LEU A 23 28.01 5.02 29.03
C LEU A 23 26.58 4.52 28.86
N LEU A 24 25.74 4.63 29.88
CA LEU A 24 24.32 4.27 29.82
C LEU A 24 23.56 5.15 28.83
N ALA A 25 23.81 6.44 28.76
CA ALA A 25 23.21 7.35 27.81
C ALA A 25 23.58 6.95 26.35
N ILE A 26 24.87 6.62 26.10
CA ILE A 26 25.34 6.14 24.81
C ILE A 26 24.65 4.81 24.45
N LEU A 27 24.52 3.89 25.41
CA LEU A 27 23.87 2.61 25.22
C LEU A 27 22.37 2.79 24.86
N VAL A 28 21.67 3.65 25.60
CA VAL A 28 20.25 3.98 25.33
C VAL A 28 20.10 4.62 23.95
N MET A 29 20.97 5.55 23.56
CA MET A 29 20.95 6.17 22.22
C MET A 29 21.29 5.17 21.11
N ALA A 30 22.19 4.22 21.37
CA ALA A 30 22.53 3.18 20.41
C ALA A 30 21.43 2.11 20.24
N CYS A 31 20.65 1.88 21.30
CA CYS A 31 19.51 0.96 21.30
C CYS A 31 18.17 1.66 20.98
N ALA A 32 18.15 2.99 20.83
CA ALA A 32 16.94 3.68 20.40
C ALA A 32 16.55 3.22 19.00
N PRO A 33 15.28 2.86 18.78
CA PRO A 33 14.81 2.49 17.45
C PRO A 33 15.07 3.68 16.50
N ARG A 34 15.84 3.44 15.45
CA ARG A 34 15.98 4.42 14.37
C ARG A 34 14.68 4.40 13.61
N THR A 35 13.95 5.49 13.62
CA THR A 35 12.83 5.70 12.70
C THR A 35 13.41 5.92 11.31
N GLU A 36 13.49 4.87 10.52
CA GLU A 36 13.77 5.02 9.08
C GLU A 36 12.52 5.66 8.46
N THR A 37 12.74 6.61 7.56
CA THR A 37 11.68 7.24 6.77
C THR A 37 11.91 6.89 5.31
N ALA A 38 10.84 6.65 4.58
CA ALA A 38 10.90 6.39 3.15
C ALA A 38 9.82 7.21 2.43
N ASP A 39 10.17 7.74 1.26
CA ASP A 39 9.21 8.35 0.36
C ASP A 39 8.63 7.26 -0.54
N VAL A 40 7.33 7.00 -0.42
CA VAL A 40 6.61 6.01 -1.22
C VAL A 40 5.75 6.71 -2.24
N ALA A 41 6.00 6.46 -3.53
CA ALA A 41 5.10 6.91 -4.58
C ALA A 41 3.83 6.06 -4.56
N ILE A 42 2.65 6.70 -4.68
CA ILE A 42 1.36 5.99 -4.73
C ILE A 42 0.64 6.38 -6.01
N LEU A 43 0.27 5.39 -6.81
CA LEU A 43 -0.57 5.55 -8.00
C LEU A 43 -1.89 4.83 -7.78
N MET A 44 -2.99 5.52 -8.10
CA MET A 44 -4.34 4.99 -7.95
C MET A 44 -5.00 4.88 -9.32
N TYR A 45 -5.59 3.72 -9.59
CA TYR A 45 -6.36 3.38 -10.79
C TYR A 45 -7.73 2.83 -10.38
N HIS A 46 -8.63 2.67 -11.36
CA HIS A 46 -9.94 2.04 -11.17
C HIS A 46 -10.22 1.04 -12.31
N ALA A 47 -10.89 1.47 -13.36
CA ALA A 47 -11.19 0.64 -14.52
C ALA A 47 -10.11 0.72 -15.60
N PHE A 48 -10.06 -0.32 -16.44
CA PHE A 48 -9.20 -0.35 -17.62
C PHE A 48 -10.04 -0.65 -18.87
N THR A 49 -9.55 -0.23 -20.03
CA THR A 49 -10.22 -0.43 -21.33
C THR A 49 -9.22 -0.72 -22.43
N GLU A 50 -9.66 -1.42 -23.48
CA GLU A 50 -8.92 -1.54 -24.73
C GLU A 50 -9.20 -0.36 -25.68
N ASP A 51 -10.27 0.42 -25.44
CA ASP A 51 -10.64 1.57 -26.26
C ASP A 51 -9.85 2.81 -25.88
N GLU A 52 -8.98 3.25 -26.77
CA GLU A 52 -8.17 4.47 -26.63
C GLU A 52 -9.01 5.75 -26.52
N ALA A 53 -10.26 5.73 -26.99
CA ALA A 53 -11.17 6.86 -26.94
C ALA A 53 -11.95 6.94 -25.61
N ASP A 54 -12.02 5.84 -24.86
CA ASP A 54 -12.70 5.78 -23.55
C ASP A 54 -11.76 6.31 -22.43
N THR A 55 -11.56 7.61 -22.44
CA THR A 55 -10.71 8.32 -21.46
C THR A 55 -11.54 8.96 -20.36
N GLY A 56 -12.50 8.23 -19.81
CA GLY A 56 -13.23 8.65 -18.61
C GLY A 56 -12.29 8.90 -17.43
N SER A 57 -12.67 9.76 -16.49
CA SER A 57 -11.81 10.14 -15.35
C SER A 57 -11.36 8.96 -14.47
N LEU A 58 -12.07 7.83 -14.55
CA LEU A 58 -11.79 6.60 -13.77
C LEU A 58 -11.44 5.40 -14.65
N CYS A 59 -11.25 5.61 -15.97
CA CYS A 59 -10.93 4.54 -16.90
C CYS A 59 -9.60 4.83 -17.59
N THR A 60 -8.67 3.88 -17.54
CA THR A 60 -7.33 4.00 -18.11
C THR A 60 -7.19 3.04 -19.29
N PRO A 61 -6.82 3.50 -20.50
CA PRO A 61 -6.48 2.59 -21.59
C PRO A 61 -5.34 1.65 -21.22
N ALA A 62 -5.48 0.38 -21.57
CA ALA A 62 -4.46 -0.64 -21.27
C ALA A 62 -3.09 -0.31 -21.88
N SER A 63 -3.08 0.31 -23.07
CA SER A 63 -1.87 0.80 -23.74
C SER A 63 -1.17 1.90 -22.94
N GLU A 64 -1.92 2.83 -22.39
CA GLU A 64 -1.40 3.91 -21.55
C GLU A 64 -0.84 3.34 -20.23
N PHE A 65 -1.57 2.41 -19.60
CA PHE A 65 -1.08 1.72 -18.41
C PHE A 65 0.24 0.97 -18.69
N ALA A 66 0.31 0.25 -19.81
CA ALA A 66 1.54 -0.42 -20.22
C ALA A 66 2.71 0.56 -20.42
N ARG A 67 2.45 1.73 -21.02
CA ARG A 67 3.45 2.79 -21.21
C ARG A 67 3.95 3.33 -19.86
N GLN A 68 3.03 3.57 -18.92
CA GLN A 68 3.34 4.04 -17.58
C GLN A 68 4.18 2.99 -16.81
N LEU A 69 3.80 1.72 -16.82
CA LEU A 69 4.56 0.64 -16.17
C LEU A 69 5.97 0.52 -16.76
N SER A 70 6.11 0.63 -18.09
CA SER A 70 7.44 0.64 -18.73
C SER A 70 8.31 1.79 -18.22
N ALA A 71 7.76 3.01 -18.18
CA ALA A 71 8.47 4.19 -17.73
C ALA A 71 8.88 4.08 -16.24
N LEU A 72 8.01 3.56 -15.39
CA LEU A 72 8.28 3.34 -13.97
C LEU A 72 9.40 2.32 -13.77
N ARG A 73 9.35 1.20 -14.48
CA ARG A 73 10.42 0.19 -14.46
C ARG A 73 11.75 0.79 -14.90
N ASP A 74 11.76 1.52 -16.01
CA ASP A 74 12.97 2.12 -16.57
C ASP A 74 13.54 3.23 -15.66
N ALA A 75 12.68 3.87 -14.85
CA ALA A 75 13.07 4.80 -13.79
C ALA A 75 13.53 4.11 -12.49
N GLY A 76 13.48 2.77 -12.43
CA GLY A 76 13.95 1.97 -11.30
C GLY A 76 12.99 1.87 -10.12
N TYR A 77 11.69 2.11 -10.33
CA TYR A 77 10.68 1.87 -9.30
C TYR A 77 10.44 0.37 -9.11
N THR A 78 10.20 -0.02 -7.87
CA THR A 78 9.82 -1.38 -7.46
C THR A 78 8.52 -1.31 -6.71
N SER A 79 7.54 -2.09 -7.13
CA SER A 79 6.25 -2.13 -6.43
C SER A 79 6.37 -2.83 -5.08
N VAL A 80 5.59 -2.34 -4.14
CA VAL A 80 5.42 -2.88 -2.79
C VAL A 80 3.93 -3.05 -2.52
N ASP A 81 3.58 -3.97 -1.64
CA ASP A 81 2.22 -4.13 -1.17
C ASP A 81 2.02 -3.52 0.23
N TYR A 82 0.80 -3.62 0.77
CA TYR A 82 0.51 -3.12 2.11
C TYR A 82 1.26 -3.90 3.20
N ALA A 83 1.56 -5.18 2.99
CA ALA A 83 2.31 -5.97 3.97
C ALA A 83 3.75 -5.46 4.08
N ASP A 84 4.41 -5.17 2.96
CA ASP A 84 5.75 -4.57 2.94
C ASP A 84 5.79 -3.24 3.71
N LEU A 85 4.77 -2.39 3.52
CA LEU A 85 4.66 -1.10 4.22
C LEU A 85 4.46 -1.29 5.73
N ILE A 86 3.63 -2.26 6.13
CA ILE A 86 3.39 -2.58 7.53
C ILE A 86 4.66 -3.11 8.20
N GLU A 87 5.38 -4.02 7.54
CA GLU A 87 6.66 -4.54 8.02
C GLU A 87 7.69 -3.41 8.20
N PHE A 88 7.78 -2.51 7.21
CA PHE A 88 8.68 -1.36 7.30
C PHE A 88 8.34 -0.43 8.49
N VAL A 89 7.06 -0.08 8.66
CA VAL A 89 6.61 0.78 9.77
C VAL A 89 6.85 0.15 11.13
N ASN A 90 6.73 -1.18 11.23
CA ASN A 90 7.01 -1.94 12.45
C ASN A 90 8.52 -2.11 12.72
N GLY A 91 9.38 -1.80 11.74
CA GLY A 91 10.83 -1.96 11.84
C GLY A 91 11.31 -3.38 11.54
N ASP A 92 10.44 -4.23 10.99
CA ASP A 92 10.72 -5.64 10.68
C ASP A 92 11.16 -5.84 9.22
N GLY A 93 10.93 -4.84 8.34
CA GLY A 93 11.22 -4.90 6.91
C GLY A 93 11.99 -3.68 6.38
N LYS A 94 12.39 -3.76 5.11
CA LYS A 94 13.03 -2.67 4.36
C LYS A 94 12.30 -2.47 3.04
N LEU A 95 12.12 -1.21 2.67
CA LEU A 95 11.60 -0.87 1.35
C LEU A 95 12.74 -0.77 0.33
N PRO A 96 12.45 -0.99 -0.96
CA PRO A 96 13.39 -0.73 -2.05
C PRO A 96 13.75 0.76 -2.10
N GLU A 97 14.77 1.12 -2.87
CA GLU A 97 15.24 2.51 -3.00
C GLU A 97 14.16 3.45 -3.54
N LYS A 98 13.34 2.96 -4.49
CA LYS A 98 12.22 3.70 -5.08
C LYS A 98 10.93 2.88 -4.93
N PRO A 99 10.31 2.88 -3.75
CA PRO A 99 9.10 2.10 -3.52
C PRO A 99 7.90 2.74 -4.22
N LEU A 100 7.08 1.91 -4.85
CA LEU A 100 5.86 2.29 -5.54
C LEU A 100 4.69 1.43 -5.05
N LEU A 101 3.67 2.05 -4.51
CA LEU A 101 2.39 1.38 -4.24
C LEU A 101 1.44 1.63 -5.42
N ILE A 102 0.98 0.56 -6.05
CA ILE A 102 -0.08 0.62 -7.05
C ILE A 102 -1.38 0.18 -6.38
N SER A 103 -2.36 1.08 -6.29
CA SER A 103 -3.71 0.81 -5.83
C SER A 103 -4.67 0.77 -7.01
N ILE A 104 -5.55 -0.22 -7.05
CA ILE A 104 -6.62 -0.32 -8.02
C ILE A 104 -7.92 -0.46 -7.24
N ASP A 105 -8.83 0.47 -7.40
CA ASP A 105 -10.05 0.52 -6.62
C ASP A 105 -11.23 -0.18 -7.33
N ASP A 106 -12.27 -0.48 -6.57
CA ASP A 106 -13.57 -1.07 -6.93
C ASP A 106 -13.57 -2.56 -7.23
N GLY A 107 -12.55 -3.14 -7.86
CA GLY A 107 -12.49 -4.57 -8.15
C GLY A 107 -13.23 -4.99 -9.42
N TYR A 108 -13.15 -4.19 -10.49
CA TYR A 108 -13.76 -4.50 -11.77
C TYR A 108 -13.13 -5.73 -12.45
N GLN A 109 -13.91 -6.45 -13.25
CA GLN A 109 -13.44 -7.62 -14.02
C GLN A 109 -12.25 -7.26 -14.91
N ASN A 110 -12.25 -6.07 -15.52
CA ASN A 110 -11.18 -5.62 -16.40
C ASN A 110 -9.84 -5.39 -15.67
N ASN A 111 -9.83 -5.34 -14.34
CA ASN A 111 -8.57 -5.33 -13.58
C ASN A 111 -7.83 -6.66 -13.74
N LEU A 112 -8.55 -7.79 -13.79
CA LEU A 112 -7.95 -9.10 -14.04
C LEU A 112 -7.65 -9.32 -15.52
N ASP A 113 -8.54 -8.85 -16.41
CA ASP A 113 -8.45 -9.12 -17.85
C ASP A 113 -7.34 -8.29 -18.52
N LEU A 114 -7.15 -7.05 -18.07
CA LEU A 114 -6.27 -6.07 -18.72
C LEU A 114 -5.07 -5.65 -17.83
N ALA A 115 -5.30 -5.32 -16.56
CA ALA A 115 -4.22 -4.78 -15.72
C ALA A 115 -3.31 -5.87 -15.18
N ALA A 116 -3.83 -6.97 -14.66
CA ALA A 116 -3.02 -8.02 -14.04
C ALA A 116 -1.98 -8.64 -15.01
N PRO A 117 -2.30 -8.95 -16.28
CA PRO A 117 -1.30 -9.42 -17.25
C PRO A 117 -0.19 -8.39 -17.52
N LEU A 118 -0.52 -7.10 -17.51
CA LEU A 118 0.46 -6.04 -17.70
C LEU A 118 1.36 -5.88 -16.47
N LEU A 119 0.79 -5.93 -15.26
CA LEU A 119 1.57 -5.91 -14.03
C LEU A 119 2.60 -7.05 -14.03
N GLU A 120 2.17 -8.28 -14.29
CA GLU A 120 3.06 -9.45 -14.38
C GLU A 120 4.14 -9.26 -15.44
N LYS A 121 3.76 -8.83 -16.65
CA LYS A 121 4.69 -8.58 -17.77
C LYS A 121 5.80 -7.59 -17.42
N TYR A 122 5.47 -6.54 -16.67
CA TYR A 122 6.42 -5.49 -16.31
C TYR A 122 7.09 -5.72 -14.95
N GLY A 123 6.73 -6.79 -14.22
CA GLY A 123 7.33 -7.16 -12.94
C GLY A 123 6.84 -6.31 -11.76
N PHE A 124 5.60 -5.84 -11.84
CA PHE A 124 4.95 -5.08 -10.77
C PHE A 124 3.85 -5.91 -10.09
N CYS A 125 3.55 -5.57 -8.84
CA CYS A 125 2.35 -6.00 -8.13
C CYS A 125 1.44 -4.81 -7.84
N ALA A 126 0.15 -5.08 -7.56
CA ALA A 126 -0.81 -4.07 -7.17
C ALA A 126 -1.72 -4.56 -6.04
N ASN A 127 -2.28 -3.61 -5.29
CA ASN A 127 -3.29 -3.86 -4.27
C ASN A 127 -4.65 -3.47 -4.84
N ILE A 128 -5.59 -4.41 -4.90
CA ILE A 128 -6.96 -4.14 -5.36
C ILE A 128 -7.88 -4.01 -4.16
N ALA A 129 -8.52 -2.86 -4.03
CA ALA A 129 -9.52 -2.58 -3.00
C ALA A 129 -10.93 -2.86 -3.56
N VAL A 130 -11.55 -3.96 -3.13
CA VAL A 130 -12.83 -4.42 -3.70
C VAL A 130 -14.05 -3.87 -2.96
N ILE A 131 -15.14 -3.63 -3.70
CA ILE A 131 -16.45 -3.33 -3.14
C ILE A 131 -17.12 -4.66 -2.78
N GLY A 132 -17.27 -4.93 -1.47
CA GLY A 132 -17.67 -6.25 -0.99
C GLY A 132 -18.98 -6.76 -1.55
N VAL A 133 -20.00 -5.91 -1.69
CA VAL A 133 -21.32 -6.29 -2.23
C VAL A 133 -21.31 -6.60 -3.73
N SER A 134 -20.28 -6.16 -4.44
CA SER A 134 -20.18 -6.30 -5.90
C SER A 134 -19.30 -7.48 -6.34
N ILE A 135 -18.57 -8.12 -5.43
CA ILE A 135 -17.66 -9.24 -5.76
C ILE A 135 -18.39 -10.34 -6.54
N GLY A 136 -17.93 -10.62 -7.76
CA GLY A 136 -18.50 -11.64 -8.64
C GLY A 136 -19.86 -11.30 -9.24
N HIS A 137 -20.29 -10.05 -9.14
CA HIS A 137 -21.60 -9.63 -9.64
C HIS A 137 -21.50 -8.78 -10.92
N THR A 138 -22.55 -8.89 -11.73
CA THR A 138 -22.80 -8.06 -12.93
C THR A 138 -24.05 -7.20 -12.76
N THR A 139 -24.77 -7.40 -11.66
CA THR A 139 -25.95 -6.62 -11.26
C THR A 139 -25.82 -6.18 -9.81
N TYR A 140 -26.53 -5.12 -9.46
CA TYR A 140 -26.51 -4.60 -8.10
C TYR A 140 -27.37 -5.46 -7.15
N LYS A 141 -26.71 -6.10 -6.19
CA LYS A 141 -27.35 -6.94 -5.16
C LYS A 141 -28.39 -7.93 -5.77
N ASP A 142 -29.57 -7.97 -5.15
CA ASP A 142 -30.70 -8.80 -5.55
C ASP A 142 -31.61 -8.09 -6.57
N THR A 143 -31.04 -7.30 -7.47
CA THR A 143 -31.76 -6.54 -8.50
C THR A 143 -31.31 -6.94 -9.90
N ASP A 144 -32.11 -6.57 -10.92
CA ASP A 144 -31.71 -6.71 -12.34
C ASP A 144 -30.99 -5.46 -12.87
N ILE A 145 -30.57 -4.53 -12.00
CA ILE A 145 -29.87 -3.30 -12.39
C ILE A 145 -28.43 -3.65 -12.75
N PRO A 146 -28.00 -3.49 -14.01
CA PRO A 146 -26.64 -3.82 -14.42
C PRO A 146 -25.63 -2.87 -13.77
N ILE A 147 -24.48 -3.42 -13.38
CA ILE A 147 -23.29 -2.68 -12.97
C ILE A 147 -22.12 -3.08 -13.87
N THR A 148 -21.03 -2.30 -13.81
CA THR A 148 -19.76 -2.75 -14.38
C THR A 148 -19.39 -4.10 -13.75
N PRO A 149 -19.09 -5.15 -14.52
CA PRO A 149 -18.75 -6.46 -13.98
C PRO A 149 -17.60 -6.40 -12.99
N HIS A 150 -17.77 -7.06 -11.85
CA HIS A 150 -16.73 -7.21 -10.83
C HIS A 150 -16.25 -8.66 -10.78
N PHE A 151 -14.95 -8.85 -10.58
CA PHE A 151 -14.38 -10.20 -10.52
C PHE A 151 -14.78 -10.94 -9.24
N SER A 152 -14.79 -12.26 -9.30
CA SER A 152 -14.89 -13.10 -8.11
C SER A 152 -13.51 -13.32 -7.46
N LEU A 153 -13.48 -13.63 -6.16
CA LEU A 153 -12.21 -13.97 -5.50
C LEU A 153 -11.58 -15.25 -6.06
N GLU A 154 -12.39 -16.13 -6.65
CA GLU A 154 -11.90 -17.33 -7.33
C GLU A 154 -11.15 -16.97 -8.61
N ASP A 155 -11.67 -16.03 -9.41
CA ASP A 155 -10.99 -15.52 -10.61
C ASP A 155 -9.69 -14.78 -10.29
N ALA A 156 -9.64 -14.08 -9.15
CA ALA A 156 -8.44 -13.37 -8.70
C ALA A 156 -7.37 -14.30 -8.12
N ARG A 157 -7.74 -15.50 -7.63
CA ARG A 157 -6.85 -16.43 -6.94
C ARG A 157 -5.54 -16.71 -7.69
N PRO A 158 -5.53 -17.03 -9.00
CA PRO A 158 -4.28 -17.29 -9.72
C PRO A 158 -3.31 -16.11 -9.71
N TRP A 159 -3.81 -14.88 -9.69
CA TRP A 159 -3.00 -13.67 -9.65
C TRP A 159 -2.45 -13.39 -8.25
N ILE A 160 -3.24 -13.71 -7.21
CA ILE A 160 -2.83 -13.63 -5.81
C ILE A 160 -1.71 -14.64 -5.51
N GLU A 161 -1.89 -15.89 -5.94
CA GLU A 161 -0.90 -16.96 -5.74
C GLU A 161 0.44 -16.69 -6.43
N ARG A 162 0.44 -15.93 -7.53
CA ARG A 162 1.65 -15.48 -8.21
C ARG A 162 2.25 -14.20 -7.61
N GLY A 163 1.62 -13.59 -6.62
CA GLY A 163 2.08 -12.35 -5.99
C GLY A 163 1.91 -11.11 -6.89
N VAL A 164 1.08 -11.20 -7.93
CA VAL A 164 0.78 -10.05 -8.80
C VAL A 164 -0.25 -9.13 -8.17
N LEU A 165 -1.22 -9.70 -7.45
CA LEU A 165 -2.30 -8.96 -6.82
C LEU A 165 -2.42 -9.29 -5.33
N THR A 166 -2.68 -8.27 -4.53
CA THR A 166 -3.18 -8.37 -3.16
C THR A 166 -4.59 -7.79 -3.12
N VAL A 167 -5.54 -8.49 -2.51
CA VAL A 167 -6.94 -8.03 -2.42
C VAL A 167 -7.20 -7.47 -1.02
N THR A 168 -7.74 -6.27 -0.97
CA THR A 168 -8.14 -5.57 0.24
C THR A 168 -9.59 -5.10 0.15
N THR A 169 -10.11 -4.46 1.19
CA THR A 169 -11.47 -3.92 1.17
C THR A 169 -11.47 -2.44 0.86
N HIS A 170 -12.31 -2.00 -0.10
CA HIS A 170 -12.60 -0.60 -0.34
C HIS A 170 -13.75 -0.13 0.55
N SER A 171 -14.87 -0.84 0.45
CA SER A 171 -16.05 -0.72 1.33
C SER A 171 -16.92 -1.95 1.13
N TYR A 172 -17.90 -2.17 2.00
CA TYR A 172 -18.89 -3.23 1.73
C TYR A 172 -19.93 -2.77 0.71
N ASP A 173 -20.56 -1.61 0.91
CA ASP A 173 -21.71 -1.12 0.10
C ASP A 173 -21.81 0.43 0.06
N MET A 174 -20.71 1.14 0.20
CA MET A 174 -20.76 2.60 0.28
C MET A 174 -20.68 3.30 -1.07
N HIS A 175 -20.43 2.57 -2.17
CA HIS A 175 -20.37 3.09 -3.55
C HIS A 175 -21.72 3.04 -4.27
N GLN A 176 -22.71 2.35 -3.71
CA GLN A 176 -24.04 2.23 -4.25
C GLN A 176 -24.94 3.29 -3.64
N VAL A 177 -25.20 4.34 -4.38
CA VAL A 177 -26.00 5.45 -3.89
C VAL A 177 -27.48 5.13 -4.11
N THR A 178 -28.21 4.87 -3.04
CA THR A 178 -29.67 4.71 -3.08
C THR A 178 -30.32 6.02 -3.55
N ALA A 179 -31.33 5.94 -4.42
CA ALA A 179 -32.16 7.10 -4.73
C ALA A 179 -32.79 7.66 -3.44
N VAL A 180 -32.56 8.95 -3.15
CA VAL A 180 -33.04 9.59 -1.91
C VAL A 180 -34.40 10.23 -2.07
N ASP A 181 -34.93 10.31 -3.30
CA ASP A 181 -36.28 10.82 -3.61
C ASP A 181 -36.93 10.10 -4.78
N GLY A 182 -38.23 10.35 -5.00
CA GLY A 182 -39.00 9.78 -6.09
C GLY A 182 -38.61 10.27 -7.49
N ALA A 183 -37.73 11.28 -7.59
CA ALA A 183 -37.15 11.76 -8.84
C ALA A 183 -35.81 11.05 -9.17
N GLY A 184 -35.34 10.15 -8.29
CA GLY A 184 -34.11 9.41 -8.49
C GLY A 184 -32.85 10.21 -8.22
N CYS A 185 -32.93 11.35 -7.52
CA CYS A 185 -31.76 12.09 -7.10
C CYS A 185 -30.88 11.21 -6.19
N ARG A 186 -29.61 11.15 -6.49
CA ARG A 186 -28.58 10.41 -5.74
C ARG A 186 -27.63 11.41 -5.10
N ARG A 187 -27.20 11.13 -3.89
CA ARG A 187 -26.18 11.91 -3.19
C ARG A 187 -24.90 11.09 -3.08
#